data_a4b3d44e2532f5fb5d9709ad194e3ff3
#
_entry.id   a4b3d44e2532f5fb5d9709ad194e3ff3
#
_cell.length_a   1.000
_cell.length_b   1.000
_cell.length_c   1.000
_cell.angle_alpha   90.00
_cell.angle_beta   90.00
_cell.angle_gamma   90.00
#
_symmetry.space_group_name_H-M   'P 1'
#
loop_
_entity.id
_entity.type
_entity.pdbx_description
1 polymer ?
#
loop_
_entity_poly.entity_id
_entity_poly.type
_entity_poly.pdbx_seq_one_letter_code
_entity_poly.pdbx_strand_id
1 'polypeptide(L)'
;FVNADIIETQLKTQGFINCEEYVPTPITQYDWERFQLNAENKQIDKQKLQSIVITDNILVLNTPIDSYIAASIANFFRQILLCTESTFSFETVMSHPSKVDFLKNVKKQGFKTYLYFVSTRDPKINIERIGLRVTKGGHNVLEKKVIERYYRSMELLFEAFMIADRAFIFDTTF
;
A
#
# COMPACT_ATOMS: atom_id res chain seq x y z
N PHE A 1 7.21 -8.38 -2.63
CA PHE A 1 5.86 -8.04 -2.17
C PHE A 1 5.90 -6.80 -1.29
N VAL A 2 5.05 -5.81 -1.58
CA VAL A 2 5.01 -4.53 -0.85
C VAL A 2 3.68 -4.39 -0.12
N ASN A 3 3.71 -4.37 1.21
CA ASN A 3 2.52 -4.24 2.05
C ASN A 3 2.78 -3.24 3.19
N ALA A 4 1.92 -2.22 3.31
CA ALA A 4 2.06 -1.17 4.32
C ALA A 4 1.92 -1.70 5.76
N ASP A 5 1.06 -2.69 6.00
CA ASP A 5 0.87 -3.26 7.34
C ASP A 5 2.11 -4.07 7.79
N ILE A 6 2.80 -4.73 6.84
CA ILE A 6 4.07 -5.43 7.11
C ILE A 6 5.16 -4.40 7.43
N ILE A 7 5.29 -3.34 6.64
CA ILE A 7 6.23 -2.23 6.87
C ILE A 7 5.99 -1.60 8.25
N GLU A 8 4.73 -1.32 8.59
CA GLU A 8 4.37 -0.78 9.90
C GLU A 8 4.80 -1.72 11.03
N THR A 9 4.55 -3.01 10.87
CA THR A 9 4.92 -4.03 11.86
C THR A 9 6.43 -4.14 12.00
N GLN A 10 7.19 -4.19 10.91
CA GLN A 10 8.65 -4.23 10.97
C GLN A 10 9.23 -3.02 11.72
N LEU A 11 8.78 -1.80 11.39
CA LEU A 11 9.25 -0.60 12.08
C LEU A 11 8.87 -0.57 13.57
N LYS A 12 7.70 -1.11 13.94
CA LYS A 12 7.30 -1.23 15.36
C LYS A 12 8.13 -2.24 16.14
N THR A 13 8.51 -3.35 15.51
CA THR A 13 9.16 -4.47 16.21
C THR A 13 10.67 -4.42 16.14
N GLN A 14 11.23 -4.02 14.98
CA GLN A 14 12.67 -4.01 14.72
C GLN A 14 13.28 -2.61 14.81
N GLY A 15 12.46 -1.55 14.61
CA GLY A 15 12.92 -0.16 14.57
C GLY A 15 13.53 0.27 13.24
N PHE A 16 13.72 -0.63 12.28
CA PHE A 16 14.32 -0.34 10.98
C PHE A 16 13.76 -1.26 9.89
N ILE A 17 14.05 -0.90 8.63
CA ILE A 17 13.80 -1.73 7.44
C ILE A 17 15.12 -1.87 6.68
N ASN A 18 15.51 -3.11 6.38
CA ASN A 18 16.51 -3.37 5.35
C ASN A 18 15.83 -3.23 3.97
N CYS A 19 16.23 -2.21 3.21
CA CYS A 19 15.58 -1.92 1.94
C CYS A 19 15.80 -2.99 0.87
N GLU A 20 16.83 -3.82 0.99
CA GLU A 20 17.08 -4.96 0.10
C GLU A 20 15.94 -6.00 0.11
N GLU A 21 15.18 -6.07 1.19
CA GLU A 21 14.01 -6.95 1.28
C GLU A 21 12.87 -6.51 0.33
N TYR A 22 12.88 -5.26 -0.11
CA TYR A 22 11.82 -4.65 -0.91
C TYR A 22 12.24 -4.29 -2.33
N VAL A 23 13.48 -3.86 -2.52
CA VAL A 23 13.99 -3.33 -3.79
C VAL A 23 15.35 -3.94 -4.16
N PRO A 24 15.60 -4.22 -5.46
CA PRO A 24 16.82 -4.92 -5.89
C PRO A 24 18.05 -4.02 -5.97
N THR A 25 17.88 -2.70 -5.84
CA THR A 25 18.95 -1.71 -5.95
C THR A 25 19.11 -0.98 -4.63
N PRO A 26 20.35 -0.66 -4.21
CA PRO A 26 20.57 0.21 -3.07
C PRO A 26 19.83 1.53 -3.24
N ILE A 27 19.24 2.02 -2.16
CA ILE A 27 18.56 3.30 -2.09
C ILE A 27 19.25 4.22 -1.08
N THR A 28 19.15 5.51 -1.33
CA THR A 28 19.81 6.55 -0.56
C THR A 28 18.80 7.53 0.05
N GLN A 29 19.26 8.35 0.96
CA GLN A 29 18.50 9.48 1.48
C GLN A 29 18.01 10.41 0.36
N TYR A 30 18.83 10.63 -0.67
CA TYR A 30 18.46 11.46 -1.82
C TYR A 30 17.25 10.90 -2.59
N ASP A 31 17.14 9.57 -2.74
CA ASP A 31 16.00 8.94 -3.42
C ASP A 31 14.70 9.17 -2.64
N TRP A 32 14.77 9.10 -1.30
CA TRP A 32 13.66 9.41 -0.43
C TRP A 32 13.23 10.89 -0.51
N GLU A 33 14.17 11.80 -0.45
CA GLU A 33 13.91 13.26 -0.56
C GLU A 33 13.30 13.60 -1.93
N ARG A 34 13.83 13.04 -3.00
CA ARG A 34 13.29 13.20 -4.36
C ARG A 34 11.86 12.67 -4.46
N PHE A 35 11.59 11.52 -3.86
CA PHE A 35 10.23 10.97 -3.78
C PHE A 35 9.28 11.94 -3.05
N GLN A 36 9.70 12.53 -1.93
CA GLN A 36 8.88 13.48 -1.18
C GLN A 36 8.51 14.72 -1.98
N LEU A 37 9.44 15.24 -2.79
CA LEU A 37 9.19 16.42 -3.65
C LEU A 37 8.09 16.16 -4.68
N ASN A 38 7.98 14.92 -5.17
CA ASN A 38 7.03 14.51 -6.20
C ASN A 38 5.71 13.93 -5.64
N ALA A 39 5.66 13.67 -4.33
CA ALA A 39 4.50 13.04 -3.71
C ALA A 39 3.46 14.10 -3.31
N GLU A 40 2.32 14.13 -3.98
CA GLU A 40 1.13 14.89 -3.58
C GLU A 40 0.46 14.32 -2.31
N ASN A 41 1.18 14.21 -1.23
CA ASN A 41 0.66 13.67 0.03
C ASN A 41 0.05 14.79 0.89
N LYS A 42 -1.18 15.20 0.58
CA LYS A 42 -1.94 16.23 1.32
C LYS A 42 -2.35 15.82 2.75
N GLN A 43 -2.20 14.56 3.13
CA GLN A 43 -2.71 14.01 4.39
C GLN A 43 -1.61 13.60 5.39
N ILE A 44 -0.34 13.67 5.01
CA ILE A 44 0.77 13.24 5.86
C ILE A 44 1.47 14.47 6.41
N ASP A 45 1.75 14.43 7.71
CA ASP A 45 2.58 15.42 8.37
C ASP A 45 3.98 15.41 7.75
N LYS A 46 4.34 16.51 7.12
CA LYS A 46 5.65 16.66 6.45
C LYS A 46 6.83 16.48 7.43
N GLN A 47 6.67 16.90 8.68
CA GLN A 47 7.72 16.72 9.69
C GLN A 47 7.99 15.25 9.97
N LYS A 48 6.94 14.42 9.99
CA LYS A 48 7.10 12.98 10.15
C LYS A 48 7.81 12.32 8.96
N LEU A 49 7.51 12.74 7.73
CA LEU A 49 8.24 12.24 6.55
C LEU A 49 9.71 12.63 6.57
N GLN A 50 10.02 13.83 7.05
CA GLN A 50 11.40 14.31 7.21
C GLN A 50 12.18 13.58 8.31
N SER A 51 11.49 12.88 9.23
CA SER A 51 12.14 12.08 10.27
C SER A 51 12.64 10.72 9.78
N ILE A 52 12.36 10.36 8.52
CA ILE A 52 12.88 9.15 7.88
C ILE A 52 14.30 9.40 7.43
N VAL A 53 15.22 8.53 7.86
CA VAL A 53 16.62 8.54 7.51
C VAL A 53 16.99 7.23 6.84
N ILE A 54 17.69 7.32 5.71
CA ILE A 54 18.20 6.15 4.99
C ILE A 54 19.74 6.25 4.94
N THR A 55 20.39 5.27 5.56
CA THR A 55 21.86 5.14 5.57
C THR A 55 22.23 3.69 5.32
N ASP A 56 23.19 3.43 4.46
CA ASP A 56 23.65 2.09 4.10
C ASP A 56 22.51 1.12 3.75
N ASN A 57 21.54 1.62 2.99
CA ASN A 57 20.33 0.88 2.58
C ASN A 57 19.40 0.46 3.74
N ILE A 58 19.57 1.03 4.92
CA ILE A 58 18.74 0.85 6.09
C ILE A 58 17.86 2.09 6.30
N LEU A 59 16.55 1.91 6.33
CA LEU A 59 15.57 2.94 6.62
C LEU A 59 15.21 2.91 8.10
N VAL A 60 15.38 4.04 8.76
CA VAL A 60 15.01 4.26 10.18
C VAL A 60 14.02 5.41 10.27
N LEU A 61 13.10 5.30 11.21
CA LEU A 61 12.13 6.36 11.53
C LEU A 61 12.38 6.88 12.95
N ASN A 62 12.66 8.17 13.09
CA ASN A 62 12.94 8.82 14.37
C ASN A 62 11.69 9.30 15.12
N THR A 63 10.50 8.93 14.65
CA THR A 63 9.20 9.25 15.27
C THR A 63 8.32 8.00 15.29
N PRO A 64 7.29 7.92 16.15
CA PRO A 64 6.37 6.79 16.12
C PRO A 64 5.73 6.60 14.74
N ILE A 65 5.77 5.36 14.24
CA ILE A 65 5.15 4.98 12.98
C ILE A 65 3.64 5.02 13.10
N ASP A 66 2.98 5.47 12.03
CA ASP A 66 1.54 5.31 11.82
C ASP A 66 1.26 4.73 10.42
N SER A 67 0.02 4.34 10.18
CA SER A 67 -0.40 3.72 8.92
C SER A 67 -0.22 4.62 7.68
N TYR A 68 -0.20 5.95 7.85
CA TYR A 68 0.02 6.89 6.76
C TYR A 68 1.50 6.93 6.34
N ILE A 69 2.40 6.92 7.33
CA ILE A 69 3.85 6.84 7.06
C ILE A 69 4.17 5.49 6.41
N ALA A 70 3.64 4.39 6.95
CA ALA A 70 3.82 3.06 6.36
C ALA A 70 3.33 2.99 4.90
N ALA A 71 2.16 3.59 4.62
CA ALA A 71 1.64 3.68 3.26
C ALA A 71 2.53 4.54 2.34
N SER A 72 3.18 5.59 2.87
CA SER A 72 4.12 6.42 2.12
C SER A 72 5.39 5.66 1.77
N ILE A 73 5.97 4.94 2.74
CA ILE A 73 7.14 4.08 2.52
C ILE A 73 6.81 2.98 1.51
N ALA A 74 5.66 2.33 1.63
CA ALA A 74 5.20 1.35 0.64
C ALA A 74 5.07 1.96 -0.76
N ASN A 75 4.59 3.20 -0.88
CA ASN A 75 4.53 3.91 -2.14
C ASN A 75 5.92 4.22 -2.70
N PHE A 76 6.85 4.63 -1.84
CA PHE A 76 8.24 4.86 -2.21
C PHE A 76 8.88 3.60 -2.81
N PHE A 77 8.79 2.46 -2.15
CA PHE A 77 9.33 1.21 -2.68
C PHE A 77 8.67 0.82 -4.02
N ARG A 78 7.36 1.02 -4.17
CA ARG A 78 6.71 0.78 -5.47
C ARG A 78 7.24 1.67 -6.58
N GLN A 79 7.55 2.96 -6.29
CA GLN A 79 8.14 3.85 -7.29
C GLN A 79 9.56 3.41 -7.69
N ILE A 80 10.38 2.99 -6.73
CA ILE A 80 11.70 2.43 -7.04
C ILE A 80 11.58 1.17 -7.91
N LEU A 81 10.67 0.25 -7.56
CA LEU A 81 10.43 -0.98 -8.33
C LEU A 81 9.94 -0.71 -9.76
N LEU A 82 9.16 0.35 -9.97
CA LEU A 82 8.78 0.80 -11.30
C LEU A 82 9.98 1.35 -12.07
N CYS A 83 10.81 2.20 -11.44
CA CYS A 83 11.99 2.76 -12.08
C CYS A 83 13.05 1.70 -12.43
N THR A 84 13.08 0.58 -11.69
CA THR A 84 14.01 -0.54 -11.94
C THR A 84 13.39 -1.65 -12.78
N GLU A 85 12.21 -1.42 -13.38
CA GLU A 85 11.46 -2.38 -14.20
C GLU A 85 11.25 -3.74 -13.53
N SER A 86 11.19 -3.74 -12.21
CA SER A 86 11.09 -4.96 -11.41
C SER A 86 9.66 -5.47 -11.31
N THR A 87 9.49 -6.79 -11.36
CA THR A 87 8.19 -7.42 -11.08
C THR A 87 7.88 -7.36 -9.59
N PHE A 88 6.71 -6.89 -9.22
CA PHE A 88 6.28 -6.83 -7.83
C PHE A 88 4.77 -7.02 -7.66
N SER A 89 4.34 -7.34 -6.45
CA SER A 89 2.94 -7.35 -6.05
C SER A 89 2.74 -6.49 -4.80
N PHE A 90 1.53 -5.99 -4.63
CA PHE A 90 1.14 -5.24 -3.45
C PHE A 90 -0.35 -5.40 -3.15
N GLU A 91 -0.73 -5.17 -1.90
CA GLU A 91 -2.12 -5.17 -1.47
C GLU A 91 -2.66 -3.75 -1.29
N THR A 92 -3.94 -3.58 -1.60
CA THR A 92 -4.67 -2.33 -1.37
C THR A 92 -6.16 -2.59 -1.24
N VAL A 93 -6.85 -1.82 -0.41
CA VAL A 93 -8.32 -1.85 -0.34
C VAL A 93 -8.97 -1.35 -1.64
N MET A 94 -8.24 -0.63 -2.48
CA MET A 94 -8.70 -0.05 -3.75
C MET A 94 -9.96 0.84 -3.62
N SER A 95 -10.09 1.56 -2.51
CA SER A 95 -11.23 2.45 -2.23
C SER A 95 -10.98 3.92 -2.57
N HIS A 96 -9.91 4.22 -3.31
CA HIS A 96 -9.56 5.57 -3.77
C HIS A 96 -9.13 5.54 -5.23
N PRO A 97 -9.57 6.50 -6.08
CA PRO A 97 -9.25 6.54 -7.52
C PRO A 97 -7.75 6.45 -7.83
N SER A 98 -6.89 7.00 -6.97
CA SER A 98 -5.44 6.91 -7.14
C SER A 98 -4.88 5.49 -7.31
N LYS A 99 -5.64 4.45 -6.90
CA LYS A 99 -5.23 3.04 -7.09
C LYS A 99 -5.45 2.59 -8.52
N VAL A 100 -6.53 3.06 -9.13
CA VAL A 100 -6.82 2.84 -10.55
C VAL A 100 -5.86 3.67 -11.41
N ASP A 101 -5.58 4.91 -11.03
CA ASP A 101 -4.62 5.77 -11.71
C ASP A 101 -3.20 5.18 -11.67
N PHE A 102 -2.82 4.58 -10.54
CA PHE A 102 -1.56 3.84 -10.44
C PHE A 102 -1.52 2.69 -11.46
N LEU A 103 -2.58 1.89 -11.57
CA LEU A 103 -2.69 0.79 -12.53
C LEU A 103 -2.56 1.29 -13.98
N LYS A 104 -3.23 2.41 -14.32
CA LYS A 104 -3.11 3.07 -15.64
C LYS A 104 -1.66 3.47 -15.94
N ASN A 105 -1.00 4.09 -14.96
CA ASN A 105 0.38 4.56 -15.11
C ASN A 105 1.36 3.41 -15.31
N VAL A 106 1.22 2.35 -14.52
CA VAL A 106 2.04 1.13 -14.62
C VAL A 106 1.89 0.50 -16.01
N LYS A 107 0.65 0.40 -16.50
CA LYS A 107 0.38 -0.12 -17.85
C LYS A 107 0.98 0.75 -18.95
N LYS A 108 0.89 2.08 -18.83
CA LYS A 108 1.52 3.03 -19.78
C LYS A 108 3.05 2.88 -19.84
N GLN A 109 3.68 2.44 -18.75
CA GLN A 109 5.12 2.15 -18.69
C GLN A 109 5.50 0.77 -19.25
N GLY A 110 4.53 0.02 -19.82
CA GLY A 110 4.78 -1.26 -20.47
C GLY A 110 4.71 -2.49 -19.55
N PHE A 111 4.39 -2.32 -18.28
CA PHE A 111 4.20 -3.45 -17.37
C PHE A 111 2.93 -4.24 -17.71
N LYS A 112 3.01 -5.56 -17.61
CA LYS A 112 1.83 -6.43 -17.59
C LYS A 112 1.21 -6.41 -16.20
N THR A 113 -0.09 -6.18 -16.14
CA THR A 113 -0.84 -5.95 -14.90
C THR A 113 -1.82 -7.08 -14.63
N TYR A 114 -1.81 -7.57 -13.39
CA TYR A 114 -2.68 -8.62 -12.90
C TYR A 114 -3.47 -8.11 -11.69
N LEU A 115 -4.79 -8.18 -11.78
CA LEU A 115 -5.69 -7.80 -10.69
C LEU A 115 -6.26 -9.07 -10.05
N TYR A 116 -6.07 -9.21 -8.74
CA TYR A 116 -6.72 -10.21 -7.91
C TYR A 116 -7.64 -9.49 -6.93
N PHE A 117 -8.94 -9.50 -7.23
CA PHE A 117 -9.93 -8.83 -6.39
C PHE A 117 -10.66 -9.86 -5.52
N VAL A 118 -10.49 -9.73 -4.21
CA VAL A 118 -11.13 -10.60 -3.22
C VAL A 118 -12.29 -9.83 -2.60
N SER A 119 -13.50 -10.35 -2.75
CA SER A 119 -14.73 -9.71 -2.30
C SER A 119 -15.58 -10.63 -1.43
N THR A 120 -16.56 -10.03 -0.80
CA THR A 120 -17.69 -10.68 -0.13
C THR A 120 -18.97 -10.08 -0.70
N ARG A 121 -20.09 -10.77 -0.57
CA ARG A 121 -21.41 -10.27 -1.02
C ARG A 121 -21.98 -9.13 -0.18
N ASP A 122 -21.50 -8.97 1.07
CA ASP A 122 -22.06 -8.00 2.03
C ASP A 122 -20.93 -7.43 2.91
N PRO A 123 -20.85 -6.09 3.09
CA PRO A 123 -19.86 -5.48 3.95
C PRO A 123 -19.96 -5.91 5.42
N LYS A 124 -21.08 -6.43 5.89
CA LYS A 124 -21.23 -7.00 7.24
C LYS A 124 -20.26 -8.13 7.51
N ILE A 125 -20.01 -8.98 6.50
CA ILE A 125 -19.03 -10.08 6.60
C ILE A 125 -17.63 -9.51 6.86
N ASN A 126 -17.29 -8.39 6.22
CA ASN A 126 -16.01 -7.72 6.45
C ASN A 126 -15.92 -7.12 7.86
N ILE A 127 -17.02 -6.58 8.39
CA ILE A 127 -17.10 -6.05 9.76
C ILE A 127 -16.86 -7.18 10.77
N GLU A 128 -17.54 -8.33 10.61
CA GLU A 128 -17.35 -9.51 11.47
C GLU A 128 -15.91 -10.02 11.43
N ARG A 129 -15.30 -10.13 10.24
CA ARG A 129 -13.91 -10.54 10.06
C ARG A 129 -12.92 -9.57 10.73
N ILE A 130 -13.19 -8.26 10.66
CA ILE A 130 -12.40 -7.25 11.38
C ILE A 130 -12.55 -7.44 12.88
N GLY A 131 -13.78 -7.66 13.40
CA GLY A 131 -14.02 -7.97 14.80
C GLY A 131 -13.16 -9.16 15.28
N LEU A 132 -13.20 -10.28 14.56
CA LEU A 132 -12.37 -11.45 14.83
C LEU A 132 -10.87 -11.18 14.76
N ARG A 133 -10.43 -10.32 13.85
CA ARG A 133 -9.03 -9.91 13.74
C ARG A 133 -8.60 -9.07 14.94
N VAL A 134 -9.48 -8.18 15.42
CA VAL A 134 -9.20 -7.34 16.60
C VAL A 134 -9.05 -8.18 17.86
N THR A 135 -9.84 -9.24 18.05
CA THR A 135 -9.67 -10.17 19.19
C THR A 135 -8.31 -10.89 19.19
N LYS A 136 -7.64 -10.94 18.01
CA LYS A 136 -6.29 -11.50 17.83
C LYS A 136 -5.18 -10.44 17.83
N GLY A 137 -5.47 -9.21 18.30
CA GLY A 137 -4.49 -8.12 18.39
C GLY A 137 -4.35 -7.28 17.12
N GLY A 138 -5.22 -7.43 16.12
CA GLY A 138 -5.20 -6.62 14.92
C GLY A 138 -5.87 -5.24 15.08
N HIS A 139 -5.65 -4.35 14.11
CA HIS A 139 -6.23 -3.01 14.12
C HIS A 139 -7.74 -3.01 13.96
N ASN A 140 -8.40 -2.17 14.77
CA ASN A 140 -9.82 -1.86 14.59
C ASN A 140 -10.03 -0.85 13.46
N VAL A 141 -11.15 -1.00 12.74
CA VAL A 141 -11.62 -0.05 11.73
C VAL A 141 -13.08 0.25 12.01
N LEU A 142 -13.45 1.54 12.05
CA LEU A 142 -14.83 1.96 12.26
C LEU A 142 -15.75 1.32 11.20
N GLU A 143 -16.87 0.74 11.61
CA GLU A 143 -17.83 0.07 10.73
C GLU A 143 -18.27 0.95 9.55
N LYS A 144 -18.60 2.21 9.81
CA LYS A 144 -18.93 3.18 8.76
C LYS A 144 -17.84 3.25 7.68
N LYS A 145 -16.56 3.25 8.09
CA LYS A 145 -15.43 3.31 7.19
C LYS A 145 -15.26 2.00 6.39
N VAL A 146 -15.59 0.86 6.98
CA VAL A 146 -15.60 -0.44 6.28
C VAL A 146 -16.65 -0.43 5.17
N ILE A 147 -17.89 -0.02 5.50
CA ILE A 147 -19.01 0.06 4.55
C ILE A 147 -18.68 1.03 3.40
N GLU A 148 -18.22 2.24 3.71
CA GLU A 148 -17.85 3.24 2.70
C GLU A 148 -16.75 2.72 1.76
N ARG A 149 -15.72 2.07 2.30
CA ARG A 149 -14.63 1.51 1.51
C ARG A 149 -15.08 0.33 0.65
N TYR A 150 -15.98 -0.49 1.15
CA TYR A 150 -16.57 -1.60 0.40
C TYR A 150 -17.24 -1.09 -0.88
N TYR A 151 -18.18 -0.15 -0.76
CA TYR A 151 -18.88 0.37 -1.93
C TYR A 151 -17.96 1.10 -2.89
N ARG A 152 -17.03 1.94 -2.39
CA ARG A 152 -16.04 2.61 -3.25
C ARG A 152 -15.14 1.64 -4.00
N SER A 153 -14.73 0.54 -3.36
CA SER A 153 -13.90 -0.46 -4.06
C SER A 153 -14.71 -1.22 -5.12
N MET A 154 -16.00 -1.46 -4.90
CA MET A 154 -16.89 -2.04 -5.91
C MET A 154 -17.11 -1.09 -7.10
N GLU A 155 -17.30 0.22 -6.84
CA GLU A 155 -17.41 1.24 -7.90
C GLU A 155 -16.16 1.30 -8.78
N LEU A 156 -14.98 1.21 -8.18
CA LEU A 156 -13.70 1.27 -8.90
C LEU A 156 -13.31 -0.07 -9.57
N LEU A 157 -13.95 -1.17 -9.18
CA LEU A 157 -13.63 -2.51 -9.68
C LEU A 157 -13.75 -2.62 -11.19
N PHE A 158 -14.86 -2.12 -11.76
CA PHE A 158 -15.10 -2.23 -13.19
C PHE A 158 -13.99 -1.54 -14.02
N GLU A 159 -13.61 -0.34 -13.62
CA GLU A 159 -12.55 0.39 -14.30
C GLU A 159 -11.19 -0.32 -14.16
N ALA A 160 -10.85 -0.78 -12.97
CA ALA A 160 -9.62 -1.54 -12.72
C ALA A 160 -9.58 -2.85 -13.53
N PHE A 161 -10.73 -3.54 -13.60
CA PHE A 161 -10.89 -4.76 -14.40
C PHE A 161 -10.62 -4.53 -15.89
N MET A 162 -11.17 -3.46 -16.46
CA MET A 162 -10.99 -3.12 -17.88
C MET A 162 -9.56 -2.68 -18.22
N ILE A 163 -8.81 -2.16 -17.25
CA ILE A 163 -7.43 -1.72 -17.44
C ILE A 163 -6.45 -2.89 -17.34
N ALA A 164 -6.66 -3.81 -16.40
CA ALA A 164 -5.75 -4.92 -16.15
C ALA A 164 -5.60 -5.83 -17.37
N ASP A 165 -4.39 -6.37 -17.61
CA ASP A 165 -4.16 -7.35 -18.66
C ASP A 165 -4.81 -8.69 -18.34
N ARG A 166 -4.89 -9.02 -17.05
CA ARG A 166 -5.67 -10.14 -16.51
C ARG A 166 -6.30 -9.73 -15.18
N ALA A 167 -7.56 -10.10 -14.98
CA ALA A 167 -8.27 -9.85 -13.74
C ALA A 167 -8.99 -11.12 -13.25
N PHE A 168 -8.89 -11.36 -11.96
CA PHE A 168 -9.50 -12.49 -11.27
C PHE A 168 -10.31 -11.96 -10.10
N ILE A 169 -11.58 -12.37 -10.02
CA ILE A 169 -12.49 -11.98 -8.94
C ILE A 169 -12.77 -13.22 -8.11
N PHE A 170 -12.53 -13.13 -6.81
CA PHE A 170 -12.76 -14.19 -5.84
C PHE A 170 -13.87 -13.78 -4.89
N ASP A 171 -14.92 -14.59 -4.80
CA ASP A 171 -15.92 -14.47 -3.75
C ASP A 171 -15.50 -15.33 -2.55
N THR A 172 -15.33 -14.68 -1.41
CA THR A 172 -14.97 -15.32 -0.14
C THR A 172 -16.08 -15.21 0.89
N THR A 173 -17.31 -15.18 0.44
CA THR A 173 -18.50 -15.06 1.29
C THR A 173 -18.64 -16.24 2.27
N PHE A 174 -18.14 -17.42 1.93
CA PHE A 174 -18.19 -18.65 2.72
C PHE A 174 -16.89 -18.98 3.39
#